data_87e7eef46a54b41b956b0a07a0ab7345
#
_entry.id   87e7eef46a54b41b956b0a07a0ab7345
#
_cell.length_a   1.000
_cell.length_b   1.000
_cell.length_c   1.000
_cell.angle_alpha   90.00
_cell.angle_beta   90.00
_cell.angle_gamma   90.00
#
_symmetry.space_group_name_H-M   'P 1'
#
loop_
_entity.id
_entity.type
_entity.pdbx_description
1 polymer ?
#
loop_
_entity_poly.entity_id
_entity_poly.type
_entity_poly.pdbx_seq_one_letter_code
_entity_poly.pdbx_strand_id
1 'polypeptide(L)'
;INKLWVFHSNSIEKYNVKNILEVGAGKSLAQNIYISYKFENLIKQTAVDINLMIDFDLVNEASSQISNILGEKNKGKIKNFIDLKTFYNIDYKAPCTLECLKDIDKKFDMCISTTALEHFTINDLNKYLSDLKNVLTKDVLISSVVDYSDHYSHTDKNIGALNFLKYSEKDWEKYNNSYLFQNRLRHQNYKKIFDYNGYKIKEVFESQVTQIPKEVSDEFDAQNKETYVEW
;
A
#
# COMPACT_ATOMS: atom_id res chain seq x y z
N ILE A 1 -7.05 16.82 -4.98
CA ILE A 1 -7.09 15.33 -4.99
C ILE A 1 -5.95 14.82 -4.12
N ASN A 2 -6.22 13.84 -3.25
CA ASN A 2 -5.17 13.22 -2.44
C ASN A 2 -4.15 12.52 -3.37
N LYS A 3 -2.86 12.83 -3.20
CA LYS A 3 -1.79 12.27 -4.03
C LYS A 3 -1.73 10.73 -3.97
N LEU A 4 -2.07 10.13 -2.84
CA LEU A 4 -2.10 8.68 -2.69
C LEU A 4 -3.17 8.02 -3.57
N TRP A 5 -4.33 8.65 -3.74
CA TRP A 5 -5.41 8.09 -4.58
C TRP A 5 -5.03 8.05 -6.06
N VAL A 6 -4.26 9.03 -6.52
CA VAL A 6 -3.90 9.14 -7.95
C VAL A 6 -2.60 8.41 -8.29
N PHE A 7 -1.82 8.01 -7.31
CA PHE A 7 -0.47 7.49 -7.52
C PHE A 7 -0.45 6.33 -8.51
N HIS A 8 -1.25 5.30 -8.28
CA HIS A 8 -1.27 4.12 -9.13
C HIS A 8 -1.98 4.33 -10.47
N SER A 9 -2.84 5.34 -10.57
CA SER A 9 -3.63 5.56 -11.78
C SER A 9 -2.78 5.91 -13.01
N ASN A 10 -1.64 6.56 -12.82
CA ASN A 10 -0.71 6.85 -13.90
C ASN A 10 -0.08 5.57 -14.47
N SER A 11 0.28 4.63 -13.60
CA SER A 11 0.80 3.33 -14.03
C SER A 11 -0.28 2.47 -14.71
N ILE A 12 -1.52 2.50 -14.20
CA ILE A 12 -2.66 1.82 -14.82
C ILE A 12 -2.86 2.29 -16.25
N GLU A 13 -2.83 3.59 -16.46
CA GLU A 13 -3.00 4.22 -17.78
C GLU A 13 -1.83 3.92 -18.70
N LYS A 14 -0.59 4.17 -18.24
CA LYS A 14 0.66 3.96 -18.99
C LYS A 14 0.82 2.53 -19.51
N TYR A 15 0.42 1.54 -18.71
CA TYR A 15 0.59 0.13 -19.04
C TYR A 15 -0.70 -0.58 -19.47
N ASN A 16 -1.79 0.16 -19.66
CA ASN A 16 -3.10 -0.34 -20.12
C ASN A 16 -3.63 -1.52 -19.27
N VAL A 17 -3.50 -1.41 -17.96
CA VAL A 17 -3.92 -2.42 -16.98
C VAL A 17 -5.44 -2.59 -16.99
N LYS A 18 -5.95 -3.81 -16.85
CA LYS A 18 -7.39 -4.11 -16.84
C LYS A 18 -7.85 -4.85 -15.59
N ASN A 19 -6.95 -5.57 -14.93
CA ASN A 19 -7.27 -6.38 -13.77
C ASN A 19 -6.24 -6.17 -12.65
N ILE A 20 -6.66 -5.57 -11.57
CA ILE A 20 -5.80 -5.16 -10.45
C ILE A 20 -6.06 -6.03 -9.24
N LEU A 21 -4.99 -6.42 -8.57
CA LEU A 21 -4.97 -6.89 -7.20
C LEU A 21 -4.47 -5.79 -6.28
N GLU A 22 -5.20 -5.46 -5.24
CA GLU A 22 -4.69 -4.63 -4.14
C GLU A 22 -4.49 -5.46 -2.89
N VAL A 23 -3.33 -5.27 -2.23
CA VAL A 23 -2.98 -5.92 -0.97
C VAL A 23 -2.87 -4.88 0.13
N GLY A 24 -3.63 -5.08 1.22
CA GLY A 24 -3.76 -4.11 2.30
C GLY A 24 -4.75 -3.00 1.95
N ALA A 25 -5.96 -3.37 1.53
CA ALA A 25 -6.97 -2.44 1.04
C ALA A 25 -7.50 -1.46 2.10
N GLY A 26 -7.37 -1.81 3.39
CA GLY A 26 -7.75 -0.93 4.49
C GLY A 26 -9.26 -0.72 4.63
N LYS A 27 -9.64 0.45 5.20
CA LYS A 27 -11.02 0.70 5.65
C LYS A 27 -11.90 1.40 4.62
N SER A 28 -11.38 2.36 3.89
CA SER A 28 -12.19 3.31 3.09
C SER A 28 -12.25 2.98 1.61
N LEU A 29 -11.37 2.16 1.10
CA LEU A 29 -11.22 1.84 -0.34
C LEU A 29 -11.16 3.08 -1.24
N ALA A 30 -10.70 4.23 -0.70
CA ALA A 30 -10.74 5.51 -1.41
C ALA A 30 -9.99 5.45 -2.75
N GLN A 31 -8.85 4.77 -2.78
CA GLN A 31 -8.06 4.58 -3.99
C GLN A 31 -8.80 3.76 -5.05
N ASN A 32 -9.44 2.67 -4.64
CA ASN A 32 -10.22 1.81 -5.56
C ASN A 32 -11.43 2.56 -6.12
N ILE A 33 -12.10 3.35 -5.28
CA ILE A 33 -13.22 4.20 -5.68
C ILE A 33 -12.74 5.25 -6.70
N TYR A 34 -11.59 5.89 -6.44
CA TYR A 34 -10.98 6.83 -7.38
C TYR A 34 -10.67 6.18 -8.74
N ILE A 35 -10.05 4.99 -8.74
CA ILE A 35 -9.79 4.21 -9.95
C ILE A 35 -11.08 3.90 -10.70
N SER A 36 -12.14 3.52 -9.99
CA SER A 36 -13.45 3.22 -10.60
C SER A 36 -14.12 4.43 -11.25
N TYR A 37 -13.97 5.62 -10.69
CA TYR A 37 -14.44 6.85 -11.32
C TYR A 37 -13.55 7.22 -12.51
N LYS A 38 -12.23 7.29 -12.32
CA LYS A 38 -11.28 7.72 -13.35
C LYS A 38 -11.35 6.85 -14.62
N PHE A 39 -11.58 5.56 -14.48
CA PHE A 39 -11.60 4.60 -15.57
C PHE A 39 -13.01 4.04 -15.87
N GLU A 40 -14.06 4.72 -15.42
CA GLU A 40 -15.45 4.37 -15.73
C GLU A 40 -15.82 2.91 -15.46
N ASN A 41 -15.30 2.33 -14.38
CA ASN A 41 -15.42 0.91 -14.03
C ASN A 41 -14.83 -0.10 -15.05
N LEU A 42 -14.00 0.35 -15.99
CA LEU A 42 -13.35 -0.53 -16.96
C LEU A 42 -12.26 -1.40 -16.32
N ILE A 43 -11.74 -0.96 -15.17
CA ILE A 43 -10.74 -1.71 -14.41
C ILE A 43 -11.44 -2.63 -13.42
N LYS A 44 -11.15 -3.92 -13.52
CA LYS A 44 -11.58 -4.89 -12.52
C LYS A 44 -10.62 -4.86 -11.33
N GLN A 45 -11.14 -4.77 -10.13
CA GLN A 45 -10.35 -4.66 -8.91
C GLN A 45 -10.69 -5.80 -7.94
N THR A 46 -9.67 -6.49 -7.46
CA THR A 46 -9.77 -7.41 -6.32
C THR A 46 -8.95 -6.81 -5.19
N ALA A 47 -9.62 -6.46 -4.10
CA ALA A 47 -9.02 -5.84 -2.94
C ALA A 47 -8.98 -6.87 -1.80
N VAL A 48 -7.78 -7.17 -1.29
CA VAL A 48 -7.61 -8.15 -0.22
C VAL A 48 -7.02 -7.52 1.04
N ASP A 49 -7.44 -8.04 2.18
CA ASP A 49 -6.87 -7.68 3.48
C ASP A 49 -6.82 -8.92 4.39
N ILE A 50 -5.82 -8.96 5.29
CA ILE A 50 -5.66 -10.06 6.26
C ILE A 50 -6.75 -10.03 7.34
N ASN A 51 -7.37 -8.88 7.55
CA ASN A 51 -8.46 -8.70 8.48
C ASN A 51 -9.66 -8.05 7.78
N LEU A 52 -10.85 -8.30 8.27
CA LEU A 52 -12.04 -7.59 7.80
C LEU A 52 -12.01 -6.15 8.35
N MET A 53 -11.42 -5.25 7.58
CA MET A 53 -11.19 -3.86 7.99
C MET A 53 -12.18 -2.87 7.40
N ILE A 54 -12.85 -3.23 6.31
CA ILE A 54 -13.73 -2.30 5.58
C ILE A 54 -14.78 -1.67 6.49
N ASP A 55 -14.95 -0.37 6.34
CA ASP A 55 -15.99 0.43 6.99
C ASP A 55 -16.84 1.11 5.92
N PHE A 56 -18.11 0.70 5.81
CA PHE A 56 -18.99 1.20 4.77
C PHE A 56 -19.35 2.68 4.92
N ASP A 57 -19.27 3.25 6.12
CA ASP A 57 -19.48 4.69 6.30
C ASP A 57 -18.28 5.46 5.75
N LEU A 58 -17.05 5.01 6.01
CA LEU A 58 -15.84 5.58 5.41
C LEU A 58 -15.80 5.39 3.88
N VAL A 59 -16.27 4.25 3.37
CA VAL A 59 -16.39 4.00 1.93
C VAL A 59 -17.37 4.99 1.29
N ASN A 60 -18.52 5.22 1.92
CA ASN A 60 -19.52 6.17 1.42
C ASN A 60 -19.02 7.63 1.48
N GLU A 61 -18.30 7.98 2.53
CA GLU A 61 -17.66 9.29 2.66
C GLU A 61 -16.62 9.50 1.55
N ALA A 62 -15.72 8.53 1.35
CA ALA A 62 -14.73 8.57 0.27
C ALA A 62 -15.39 8.70 -1.10
N SER A 63 -16.46 7.94 -1.37
CA SER A 63 -17.22 8.01 -2.60
C SER A 63 -17.81 9.41 -2.83
N SER A 64 -18.39 10.00 -1.79
CA SER A 64 -18.97 11.35 -1.88
C SER A 64 -17.91 12.41 -2.14
N GLN A 65 -16.78 12.34 -1.42
CA GLN A 65 -15.67 13.28 -1.61
C GLN A 65 -15.07 13.17 -3.02
N ILE A 66 -14.80 11.95 -3.48
CA ILE A 66 -14.20 11.71 -4.79
C ILE A 66 -15.12 12.15 -5.92
N SER A 67 -16.41 11.78 -5.87
CA SER A 67 -17.38 12.20 -6.88
C SER A 67 -17.49 13.73 -6.97
N ASN A 68 -17.53 14.42 -5.84
CA ASN A 68 -17.55 15.90 -5.80
C ASN A 68 -16.28 16.52 -6.40
N ILE A 69 -15.10 15.99 -6.06
CA ILE A 69 -13.81 16.49 -6.58
C ILE A 69 -13.71 16.29 -8.11
N LEU A 70 -14.23 15.19 -8.62
CA LEU A 70 -14.18 14.86 -10.05
C LEU A 70 -15.33 15.49 -10.84
N GLY A 71 -16.30 16.10 -10.18
CA GLY A 71 -17.52 16.62 -10.83
C GLY A 71 -18.45 15.51 -11.33
N GLU A 72 -18.34 14.31 -10.74
CA GLU A 72 -19.10 13.13 -11.13
C GLU A 72 -20.34 12.94 -10.24
N LYS A 73 -21.35 12.28 -10.78
CA LYS A 73 -22.51 11.89 -9.98
C LYS A 73 -22.15 10.74 -9.05
N ASN A 74 -22.49 10.86 -7.76
CA ASN A 74 -22.33 9.76 -6.80
C ASN A 74 -23.18 8.55 -7.25
N LYS A 75 -22.55 7.36 -7.27
CA LYS A 75 -23.16 6.12 -7.79
C LYS A 75 -24.19 5.49 -6.85
N GLY A 76 -24.31 5.99 -5.62
CA GLY A 76 -25.27 5.52 -4.64
C GLY A 76 -24.61 5.08 -3.32
N LYS A 77 -25.44 4.77 -2.33
CA LYS A 77 -24.99 4.36 -1.00
C LYS A 77 -24.61 2.88 -1.01
N ILE A 78 -23.35 2.59 -0.61
CA ILE A 78 -22.81 1.25 -0.45
C ILE A 78 -23.24 0.72 0.93
N LYS A 79 -23.87 -0.46 0.95
CA LYS A 79 -24.34 -1.12 2.17
C LYS A 79 -23.74 -2.51 2.37
N ASN A 80 -23.16 -3.08 1.32
CA ASN A 80 -22.65 -4.45 1.33
C ASN A 80 -21.65 -4.66 0.18
N PHE A 81 -21.05 -5.84 0.10
CA PHE A 81 -20.05 -6.18 -0.94
C PHE A 81 -20.64 -6.29 -2.35
N ILE A 82 -21.94 -6.56 -2.48
CA ILE A 82 -22.62 -6.59 -3.79
C ILE A 82 -22.67 -5.18 -4.37
N ASP A 83 -22.97 -4.20 -3.53
CA ASP A 83 -23.00 -2.79 -3.94
C ASP A 83 -21.60 -2.33 -4.40
N LEU A 84 -20.52 -2.70 -3.68
CA LEU A 84 -19.14 -2.43 -4.09
C LEU A 84 -18.86 -2.98 -5.49
N LYS A 85 -19.24 -4.22 -5.73
CA LYS A 85 -19.07 -4.90 -7.00
C LYS A 85 -19.86 -4.20 -8.12
N THR A 86 -21.12 -3.89 -7.85
CA THR A 86 -22.05 -3.32 -8.81
C THR A 86 -21.68 -1.88 -9.18
N PHE A 87 -21.36 -1.06 -8.18
CA PHE A 87 -21.14 0.37 -8.39
C PHE A 87 -19.70 0.71 -8.80
N TYR A 88 -18.72 -0.06 -8.30
CA TYR A 88 -17.29 0.28 -8.43
C TYR A 88 -16.44 -0.81 -9.08
N ASN A 89 -17.00 -1.96 -9.42
CA ASN A 89 -16.29 -3.12 -9.95
C ASN A 89 -15.17 -3.61 -9.00
N ILE A 90 -15.40 -3.50 -7.68
CA ILE A 90 -14.50 -3.91 -6.61
C ILE A 90 -15.01 -5.22 -6.01
N ASP A 91 -14.15 -6.24 -5.99
CA ASP A 91 -14.36 -7.52 -5.30
C ASP A 91 -13.48 -7.54 -4.04
N TYR A 92 -14.08 -7.26 -2.87
CA TYR A 92 -13.36 -7.21 -1.60
C TYR A 92 -13.36 -8.58 -0.93
N LYS A 93 -12.19 -9.03 -0.48
CA LYS A 93 -11.97 -10.31 0.19
C LYS A 93 -11.17 -10.12 1.47
N ALA A 94 -11.78 -10.42 2.61
CA ALA A 94 -11.13 -10.45 3.91
C ALA A 94 -11.89 -11.38 4.88
N PRO A 95 -11.21 -12.12 5.76
CA PRO A 95 -9.77 -12.27 5.82
C PRO A 95 -9.23 -13.06 4.61
N CYS A 96 -8.22 -12.55 3.95
CA CYS A 96 -7.65 -13.19 2.76
C CYS A 96 -6.18 -12.82 2.59
N THR A 97 -5.34 -13.82 2.38
CA THR A 97 -3.96 -13.66 1.92
C THR A 97 -3.89 -14.00 0.43
N LEU A 98 -2.70 -13.88 -0.19
CA LEU A 98 -2.51 -14.31 -1.58
C LEU A 98 -2.82 -15.81 -1.80
N GLU A 99 -2.77 -16.60 -0.74
CA GLU A 99 -3.10 -18.02 -0.79
C GLU A 99 -4.56 -18.26 -1.14
N CYS A 100 -5.47 -17.41 -0.68
CA CYS A 100 -6.90 -17.48 -1.04
C CYS A 100 -7.16 -17.25 -2.54
N LEU A 101 -6.16 -16.76 -3.27
CA LEU A 101 -6.27 -16.37 -4.67
C LEU A 101 -5.63 -17.38 -5.62
N LYS A 102 -5.05 -18.48 -5.12
CA LYS A 102 -4.32 -19.48 -5.93
C LYS A 102 -5.17 -20.12 -7.02
N ASP A 103 -6.46 -20.34 -6.73
CA ASP A 103 -7.40 -21.03 -7.62
C ASP A 103 -8.18 -20.06 -8.53
N ILE A 104 -7.75 -18.81 -8.61
CA ILE A 104 -8.38 -17.83 -9.52
C ILE A 104 -7.87 -18.08 -10.94
N ASP A 105 -8.77 -18.44 -11.86
CA ASP A 105 -8.48 -18.70 -13.27
C ASP A 105 -7.86 -17.50 -14.00
N LYS A 106 -8.18 -16.28 -13.56
CA LYS A 106 -7.71 -15.03 -14.18
C LYS A 106 -6.62 -14.39 -13.34
N LYS A 107 -5.42 -14.40 -13.88
CA LYS A 107 -4.28 -13.70 -13.27
C LYS A 107 -4.44 -12.19 -13.37
N PHE A 108 -3.84 -11.47 -12.41
CA PHE A 108 -3.85 -10.03 -12.37
C PHE A 108 -2.73 -9.43 -13.23
N ASP A 109 -3.02 -8.30 -13.86
CA ASP A 109 -2.05 -7.55 -14.69
C ASP A 109 -1.16 -6.67 -13.83
N MET A 110 -1.66 -6.24 -12.67
CA MET A 110 -0.97 -5.37 -11.74
C MET A 110 -1.33 -5.69 -10.31
N CYS A 111 -0.32 -5.63 -9.42
CA CYS A 111 -0.52 -5.59 -7.99
C CYS A 111 -0.22 -4.20 -7.47
N ILE A 112 -1.12 -3.66 -6.66
CA ILE A 112 -0.92 -2.37 -5.97
C ILE A 112 -0.95 -2.57 -4.46
N SER A 113 -0.23 -1.70 -3.74
CA SER A 113 -0.32 -1.58 -2.29
C SER A 113 -0.01 -0.15 -1.87
N THR A 114 -0.77 0.37 -0.93
CA THR A 114 -0.61 1.73 -0.43
C THR A 114 -0.49 1.70 1.08
N THR A 115 0.65 2.12 1.61
CA THR A 115 0.95 2.16 3.04
C THR A 115 0.60 0.84 3.76
N ALA A 116 1.04 -0.27 3.18
CA ALA A 116 0.81 -1.60 3.70
C ALA A 116 2.12 -2.38 3.94
N LEU A 117 3.12 -2.22 3.07
CA LEU A 117 4.34 -3.05 3.13
C LEU A 117 5.21 -2.74 4.37
N GLU A 118 5.09 -1.56 4.95
CA GLU A 118 5.74 -1.18 6.21
C GLU A 118 5.23 -1.97 7.41
N HIS A 119 4.08 -2.65 7.27
CA HIS A 119 3.52 -3.53 8.30
C HIS A 119 3.91 -5.01 8.13
N PHE A 120 4.75 -5.32 7.13
CA PHE A 120 5.26 -6.68 6.91
C PHE A 120 6.61 -6.88 7.61
N THR A 121 6.83 -8.05 8.18
CA THR A 121 8.19 -8.48 8.52
C THR A 121 8.98 -8.76 7.24
N ILE A 122 10.32 -8.85 7.34
CA ILE A 122 11.17 -9.22 6.18
C ILE A 122 10.75 -10.59 5.62
N ASN A 123 10.41 -11.54 6.49
CA ASN A 123 9.97 -12.87 6.09
C ASN A 123 8.62 -12.81 5.35
N ASP A 124 7.68 -12.00 5.85
CA ASP A 124 6.38 -11.81 5.20
C ASP A 124 6.53 -11.11 3.86
N LEU A 125 7.43 -10.12 3.73
CA LEU A 125 7.73 -9.46 2.45
C LEU A 125 8.29 -10.47 1.42
N ASN A 126 9.23 -11.30 1.82
CA ASN A 126 9.78 -12.33 0.94
C ASN A 126 8.70 -13.34 0.51
N LYS A 127 7.89 -13.80 1.47
CA LYS A 127 6.76 -14.70 1.18
C LYS A 127 5.75 -14.04 0.24
N TYR A 128 5.36 -12.80 0.52
CA TYR A 128 4.45 -12.01 -0.30
C TYR A 128 4.94 -11.90 -1.75
N LEU A 129 6.19 -11.50 -1.96
CA LEU A 129 6.78 -11.35 -3.29
C LEU A 129 6.91 -12.69 -4.02
N SER A 130 7.19 -13.77 -3.31
CA SER A 130 7.18 -15.11 -3.87
C SER A 130 5.77 -15.55 -4.28
N ASP A 131 4.78 -15.36 -3.42
CA ASP A 131 3.40 -15.80 -3.66
C ASP A 131 2.74 -15.00 -4.79
N LEU A 132 3.10 -13.71 -4.96
CA LEU A 132 2.61 -12.89 -6.06
C LEU A 132 2.85 -13.53 -7.44
N LYS A 133 3.96 -14.25 -7.64
CA LYS A 133 4.27 -14.91 -8.92
C LYS A 133 3.21 -15.94 -9.32
N ASN A 134 2.45 -16.46 -8.37
CA ASN A 134 1.42 -17.47 -8.62
C ASN A 134 0.10 -16.84 -9.09
N VAL A 135 -0.18 -15.59 -8.71
CA VAL A 135 -1.45 -14.91 -9.00
C VAL A 135 -1.34 -13.83 -10.08
N LEU A 136 -0.12 -13.48 -10.46
CA LEU A 136 0.15 -12.43 -11.43
C LEU A 136 0.47 -13.00 -12.82
N THR A 137 0.25 -12.22 -13.87
CA THR A 137 0.72 -12.54 -15.23
C THR A 137 2.25 -12.49 -15.32
N LYS A 138 2.84 -12.98 -16.40
CA LYS A 138 4.32 -13.01 -16.55
C LYS A 138 4.95 -11.61 -16.59
N ASP A 139 4.28 -10.65 -17.22
CA ASP A 139 4.78 -9.28 -17.42
C ASP A 139 4.10 -8.31 -16.44
N VAL A 140 3.94 -8.75 -15.22
CA VAL A 140 3.21 -8.01 -14.20
C VAL A 140 3.94 -6.76 -13.74
N LEU A 141 3.14 -5.78 -13.34
CA LEU A 141 3.59 -4.61 -12.62
C LEU A 141 3.25 -4.73 -11.14
N ILE A 142 4.19 -4.34 -10.30
CA ILE A 142 3.94 -4.04 -8.89
C ILE A 142 4.13 -2.54 -8.72
N SER A 143 3.13 -1.88 -8.14
CA SER A 143 3.20 -0.47 -7.78
C SER A 143 2.88 -0.33 -6.31
N SER A 144 3.85 0.09 -5.52
CA SER A 144 3.72 0.19 -4.07
C SER A 144 4.07 1.59 -3.59
N VAL A 145 3.26 2.10 -2.68
CA VAL A 145 3.59 3.26 -1.86
C VAL A 145 3.91 2.73 -0.47
N VAL A 146 5.12 3.02 0.01
CA VAL A 146 5.58 2.61 1.34
C VAL A 146 5.75 3.85 2.20
N ASP A 147 5.16 3.83 3.39
CA ASP A 147 5.37 4.89 4.37
C ASP A 147 6.62 4.58 5.20
N TYR A 148 7.63 5.42 5.05
CA TYR A 148 8.89 5.31 5.78
C TYR A 148 8.91 6.14 7.06
N SER A 149 7.79 6.74 7.45
CA SER A 149 7.71 7.55 8.66
C SER A 149 7.40 6.72 9.91
N ASP A 150 7.79 7.25 11.05
CA ASP A 150 7.36 6.74 12.36
C ASP A 150 5.86 7.02 12.53
N HIS A 151 5.05 5.97 12.62
CA HIS A 151 3.59 6.11 12.70
C HIS A 151 3.11 6.81 13.98
N TYR A 152 3.90 6.82 15.05
CA TYR A 152 3.60 7.65 16.21
C TYR A 152 3.60 9.15 15.89
N SER A 153 4.38 9.57 14.88
CA SER A 153 4.39 10.97 14.43
C SER A 153 3.08 11.43 13.79
N HIS A 154 2.23 10.51 13.36
CA HIS A 154 0.92 10.86 12.79
C HIS A 154 -0.06 11.37 13.85
N THR A 155 0.12 10.96 15.11
CA THR A 155 -0.76 11.33 16.22
C THR A 155 -0.11 12.29 17.21
N ASP A 156 1.20 12.21 17.42
CA ASP A 156 1.96 13.10 18.30
C ASP A 156 2.88 14.03 17.50
N LYS A 157 2.52 15.32 17.47
CA LYS A 157 3.26 16.35 16.74
C LYS A 157 4.66 16.65 17.30
N ASN A 158 4.98 16.17 18.51
CA ASN A 158 6.31 16.29 19.11
C ASN A 158 7.27 15.21 18.60
N ILE A 159 6.76 14.19 17.92
CA ILE A 159 7.53 13.09 17.36
C ILE A 159 7.81 13.39 15.88
N GLY A 160 9.09 13.42 15.51
CA GLY A 160 9.49 13.60 14.10
C GLY A 160 9.25 12.34 13.27
N ALA A 161 9.08 12.51 11.97
CA ALA A 161 8.77 11.41 11.04
C ALA A 161 9.82 10.27 11.03
N LEU A 162 11.03 10.50 11.49
CA LEU A 162 12.08 9.47 11.59
C LEU A 162 12.50 9.21 13.04
N ASN A 163 11.66 9.53 14.00
CA ASN A 163 12.00 9.39 15.42
C ASN A 163 12.37 7.96 15.82
N PHE A 164 11.72 6.96 15.24
CA PHE A 164 11.98 5.54 15.50
C PHE A 164 13.43 5.09 15.16
N LEU A 165 14.17 5.87 14.35
CA LEU A 165 15.58 5.58 14.03
C LEU A 165 16.55 5.87 15.21
N LYS A 166 16.08 6.54 16.27
CA LYS A 166 16.86 6.76 17.49
C LYS A 166 17.02 5.52 18.35
N TYR A 167 16.13 4.54 18.14
CA TYR A 167 16.06 3.35 19.00
C TYR A 167 16.83 2.19 18.38
N SER A 168 17.60 1.46 19.22
CA SER A 168 18.10 0.15 18.86
C SER A 168 16.94 -0.81 18.54
N GLU A 169 17.20 -1.94 17.87
CA GLU A 169 16.17 -2.97 17.63
C GLU A 169 15.52 -3.41 18.96
N LYS A 170 16.34 -3.69 19.97
CA LYS A 170 15.88 -4.10 21.30
C LYS A 170 15.01 -3.05 21.99
N ASP A 171 15.31 -1.77 21.83
CA ASP A 171 14.50 -0.72 22.44
C ASP A 171 13.22 -0.47 21.65
N TRP A 172 13.28 -0.62 20.32
CA TRP A 172 12.12 -0.48 19.47
C TRP A 172 11.05 -1.56 19.71
N GLU A 173 11.45 -2.78 20.07
CA GLU A 173 10.52 -3.86 20.45
C GLU A 173 9.51 -3.45 21.54
N LYS A 174 9.85 -2.50 22.41
CA LYS A 174 8.93 -1.98 23.44
C LYS A 174 7.75 -1.21 22.86
N TYR A 175 7.93 -0.62 21.69
CA TYR A 175 6.93 0.20 21.00
C TYR A 175 6.26 -0.54 19.85
N ASN A 176 6.95 -1.50 19.25
CA ASN A 176 6.55 -2.23 18.06
C ASN A 176 5.79 -3.51 18.41
N ASN A 177 4.55 -3.36 18.82
CA ASN A 177 3.70 -4.49 19.21
C ASN A 177 2.84 -5.00 18.03
N SER A 178 2.16 -6.13 18.22
CA SER A 178 1.37 -6.78 17.17
C SER A 178 0.21 -5.94 16.62
N TYR A 179 -0.25 -4.92 17.33
CA TYR A 179 -1.32 -4.02 16.88
C TYR A 179 -0.79 -2.83 16.07
N LEU A 180 0.45 -2.44 16.32
CA LEU A 180 1.11 -1.26 15.73
C LEU A 180 2.45 -1.65 15.09
N PHE A 181 2.56 -2.90 14.61
CA PHE A 181 3.79 -3.37 14.00
C PHE A 181 4.14 -2.51 12.79
N GLN A 182 5.35 -1.97 12.81
CA GLN A 182 5.96 -1.26 11.71
C GLN A 182 7.41 -1.71 11.55
N ASN A 183 7.79 -2.16 10.37
CA ASN A 183 9.20 -2.35 10.07
C ASN A 183 9.89 -0.98 9.94
N ARG A 184 11.21 -0.97 10.11
CA ARG A 184 12.02 0.24 9.95
C ARG A 184 12.91 0.18 8.72
N LEU A 185 12.48 -0.63 7.73
CA LEU A 185 13.19 -0.78 6.47
C LEU A 185 13.19 0.55 5.70
N ARG A 186 14.34 0.83 5.10
CA ARG A 186 14.53 2.01 4.26
C ARG A 186 14.47 1.60 2.79
N HIS A 187 14.42 2.56 1.90
CA HIS A 187 14.30 2.33 0.46
C HIS A 187 15.29 1.29 -0.06
N GLN A 188 16.56 1.40 0.29
CA GLN A 188 17.59 0.45 -0.15
C GLN A 188 17.34 -0.98 0.34
N ASN A 189 16.72 -1.14 1.52
CA ASN A 189 16.33 -2.45 2.01
C ASN A 189 15.22 -3.05 1.13
N TYR A 190 14.19 -2.26 0.80
CA TYR A 190 13.13 -2.69 -0.12
C TYR A 190 13.69 -3.02 -1.51
N LYS A 191 14.58 -2.18 -2.06
CA LYS A 191 15.25 -2.48 -3.35
C LYS A 191 15.95 -3.84 -3.32
N LYS A 192 16.72 -4.12 -2.28
CA LYS A 192 17.41 -5.41 -2.12
C LYS A 192 16.43 -6.57 -2.00
N ILE A 193 15.32 -6.41 -1.25
CA ILE A 193 14.28 -7.44 -1.08
C ILE A 193 13.58 -7.72 -2.41
N PHE A 194 13.21 -6.69 -3.17
CA PHE A 194 12.58 -6.85 -4.49
C PHE A 194 13.53 -7.54 -5.47
N ASP A 195 14.79 -7.09 -5.54
CA ASP A 195 15.82 -7.68 -6.42
C ASP A 195 16.11 -9.15 -6.07
N TYR A 196 16.28 -9.47 -4.78
CA TYR A 196 16.45 -10.83 -4.30
C TYR A 196 15.30 -11.76 -4.73
N ASN A 197 14.07 -11.23 -4.76
CA ASN A 197 12.89 -11.95 -5.23
C ASN A 197 12.72 -11.92 -6.76
N GLY A 198 13.68 -11.38 -7.52
CA GLY A 198 13.71 -11.39 -8.99
C GLY A 198 12.83 -10.30 -9.63
N TYR A 199 12.46 -9.25 -8.89
CA TYR A 199 11.75 -8.09 -9.43
C TYR A 199 12.73 -6.98 -9.78
N LYS A 200 12.51 -6.33 -10.93
CA LYS A 200 13.32 -5.19 -11.37
C LYS A 200 12.54 -3.90 -11.15
N ILE A 201 13.14 -2.97 -10.42
CA ILE A 201 12.56 -1.64 -10.23
C ILE A 201 12.68 -0.86 -11.54
N LYS A 202 11.57 -0.33 -12.02
CA LYS A 202 11.48 0.48 -13.23
C LYS A 202 11.46 1.97 -12.94
N GLU A 203 10.74 2.37 -11.93
CA GLU A 203 10.53 3.77 -11.56
C GLU A 203 10.51 3.90 -10.05
N VAL A 204 11.04 5.00 -9.55
CA VAL A 204 11.01 5.38 -8.13
C VAL A 204 10.53 6.81 -8.04
N PHE A 205 9.60 7.05 -7.14
CA PHE A 205 9.12 8.39 -6.79
C PHE A 205 9.38 8.59 -5.31
N GLU A 206 10.20 9.55 -4.97
CA GLU A 206 10.60 9.83 -3.59
C GLU A 206 9.97 11.13 -3.11
N SER A 207 9.54 11.17 -1.84
CA SER A 207 9.22 12.40 -1.16
C SER A 207 10.40 12.81 -0.28
N GLN A 208 10.78 14.07 -0.31
CA GLN A 208 11.90 14.56 0.52
C GLN A 208 11.51 14.53 2.00
N VAL A 209 12.39 13.98 2.82
CA VAL A 209 12.31 14.11 4.29
C VAL A 209 12.95 15.41 4.71
N THR A 210 12.20 16.20 5.46
CA THR A 210 12.63 17.54 5.87
C THR A 210 13.44 17.57 7.16
N GLN A 211 13.41 16.50 7.96
CA GLN A 211 14.10 16.48 9.28
C GLN A 211 14.61 15.08 9.61
N ILE A 212 15.93 14.93 9.63
CA ILE A 212 16.62 13.75 10.17
C ILE A 212 16.83 13.99 11.67
N PRO A 213 16.59 12.98 12.56
CA PRO A 213 16.94 13.10 13.97
C PRO A 213 18.42 13.45 14.15
N LYS A 214 18.75 14.29 15.16
CA LYS A 214 20.15 14.61 15.48
C LYS A 214 20.91 13.39 15.98
N GLU A 215 20.22 12.47 16.61
CA GLU A 215 20.76 11.21 17.13
C GLU A 215 20.06 10.07 16.40
N VAL A 216 20.82 9.27 15.72
CA VAL A 216 20.37 8.04 15.05
C VAL A 216 21.12 6.91 15.72
N SER A 217 20.46 5.77 15.99
CA SER A 217 21.16 4.65 16.60
C SER A 217 22.26 4.11 15.69
N ASP A 218 23.37 3.66 16.28
CA ASP A 218 24.54 3.14 15.56
C ASP A 218 24.18 2.02 14.58
N GLU A 219 23.12 1.25 14.87
CA GLU A 219 22.62 0.18 14.00
C GLU A 219 22.12 0.72 12.64
N PHE A 220 21.49 1.90 12.66
CA PHE A 220 21.04 2.55 11.41
C PHE A 220 22.17 3.33 10.75
N ASP A 221 23.00 4.00 11.53
CA ASP A 221 24.11 4.78 10.99
C ASP A 221 25.13 3.90 10.29
N ALA A 222 25.47 2.73 10.86
CA ALA A 222 26.41 1.78 10.29
C ALA A 222 25.88 1.09 9.01
N GLN A 223 24.57 0.79 8.95
CA GLN A 223 23.99 0.02 7.86
C GLN A 223 23.49 0.89 6.69
N ASN A 224 23.19 2.17 6.93
CA ASN A 224 22.38 2.97 6.01
C ASN A 224 22.77 4.45 5.95
N LYS A 225 24.04 4.82 6.05
CA LYS A 225 24.48 6.23 5.92
C LYS A 225 23.94 6.90 4.66
N GLU A 226 23.81 6.14 3.57
CA GLU A 226 23.30 6.63 2.29
C GLU A 226 21.76 6.76 2.27
N THR A 227 21.05 6.05 3.14
CA THR A 227 19.57 5.98 3.13
C THR A 227 18.91 7.16 3.85
N TYR A 228 19.63 7.93 4.64
CA TYR A 228 19.07 9.06 5.38
C TYR A 228 18.99 10.36 4.55
N VAL A 229 19.70 10.42 3.44
CA VAL A 229 19.88 11.64 2.64
C VAL A 229 18.91 11.74 1.47
N GLU A 230 18.26 10.66 1.07
CA GLU A 230 17.54 10.56 -0.21
C GLU A 230 16.01 10.44 -0.10
N TRP A 231 15.41 10.85 1.00
CA TRP A 231 13.94 10.72 1.18
C TRP A 231 13.19 12.02 1.10
#